data_8ac89141a06014b85f3b9431f2e7246f
#
_entry.id   8ac89141a06014b85f3b9431f2e7246f
#
_cell.length_a   1.000
_cell.length_b   1.000
_cell.length_c   1.000
_cell.angle_alpha   90.00
_cell.angle_beta   90.00
_cell.angle_gamma   90.00
#
_symmetry.space_group_name_H-M   'P 1'
#
loop_
_entity.id
_entity.type
_entity.pdbx_description
1 polymer ?
#
loop_
_entity_poly.entity_id
_entity_poly.type
_entity_poly.pdbx_seq_one_letter_code
_entity_poly.pdbx_strand_id
1 'polypeptide(L)'
;MRLSAVLKHDMLLGLCCLPAIGVIFLVGFLFQQVPAASIMASGALTLAFGANKTWEGSSFSLLLTTSLGLAFSSWLGCLTGNVMPLYIAVAMLYAGVYVAMANIDSSAWWMLLQWSIAYLVSGYYAGNMAYAAERAALTGAGGLLQMAFLYLVFRRFPFHLQDISPRSWLMFFRVTLSKYKHKIHLQWSVFYALLTMXLALSTVEIFQMKNGYWAGMTLLFCLRNNYKDTFSRVQARVLGTLMASILAATLVSYWHSPLFLVCSFIFCGYIAFTFSYSLISKSYFVFTFFVTLMVIFMISSLGVTQTDAVATHRLEATAMGGAFALFAILMTRLFTRRQIVRKSSKP
;
A
#
# COMPACT_ATOMS: atom_id res chain seq x y z
N MET A 1 -8.37 22.81 23.97
CA MET A 1 -7.25 21.90 23.69
C MET A 1 -6.52 22.39 22.42
N ARG A 2 -5.26 22.86 22.51
CA ARG A 2 -4.52 23.33 21.33
C ARG A 2 -4.00 22.12 20.56
N LEU A 3 -4.43 21.97 19.32
CA LEU A 3 -3.88 20.97 18.40
C LEU A 3 -2.38 21.19 18.25
N SER A 4 -1.60 20.13 18.32
CA SER A 4 -0.15 20.24 18.14
C SER A 4 0.15 20.80 16.73
N ALA A 5 1.24 21.54 16.62
CA ALA A 5 1.66 22.12 15.33
C ALA A 5 1.83 21.02 14.24
N VAL A 6 2.32 19.85 14.66
CA VAL A 6 2.50 18.68 13.76
C VAL A 6 1.15 18.23 13.22
N LEU A 7 0.14 18.09 14.08
CA LEU A 7 -1.18 17.63 13.64
C LEU A 7 -1.82 18.63 12.66
N LYS A 8 -1.68 19.94 12.95
CA LYS A 8 -2.17 20.99 12.03
C LYS A 8 -1.50 20.91 10.66
N HIS A 9 -0.20 20.69 10.65
CA HIS A 9 0.57 20.50 9.39
C HIS A 9 0.05 19.29 8.63
N ASP A 10 -0.14 18.15 9.30
CA ASP A 10 -0.61 16.91 8.69
C ASP A 10 -2.04 17.08 8.14
N MET A 11 -2.91 17.76 8.88
CA MET A 11 -4.27 18.06 8.44
C MET A 11 -4.28 18.93 7.18
N LEU A 12 -3.44 19.99 7.16
CA LEU A 12 -3.34 20.87 5.99
C LEU A 12 -2.78 20.13 4.77
N LEU A 13 -1.77 19.30 4.97
CA LEU A 13 -1.19 18.51 3.89
C LEU A 13 -2.23 17.52 3.32
N GLY A 14 -2.98 16.84 4.19
CA GLY A 14 -4.07 15.95 3.78
C GLY A 14 -5.13 16.68 2.96
N LEU A 15 -5.47 17.90 3.37
CA LEU A 15 -6.44 18.73 2.66
C LEU A 15 -5.93 19.11 1.26
N CYS A 16 -4.63 19.41 1.11
CA CYS A 16 -4.02 19.73 -0.18
C CYS A 16 -3.97 18.53 -1.13
N CYS A 17 -4.12 17.30 -0.62
CA CYS A 17 -4.13 16.10 -1.46
C CYS A 17 -5.52 15.79 -2.07
N LEU A 18 -6.60 16.35 -1.53
CA LEU A 18 -7.96 16.03 -1.99
C LEU A 18 -8.30 16.58 -3.39
N PRO A 19 -7.90 17.81 -3.77
CA PRO A 19 -8.35 18.38 -5.04
C PRO A 19 -7.91 17.60 -6.28
N ALA A 20 -6.71 17.01 -6.29
CA ALA A 20 -6.27 16.18 -7.42
C ALA A 20 -7.22 14.99 -7.62
N ILE A 21 -7.59 14.33 -6.53
CA ILE A 21 -8.51 13.18 -6.54
C ILE A 21 -9.91 13.64 -6.98
N GLY A 22 -10.35 14.79 -6.46
CA GLY A 22 -11.64 15.38 -6.84
C GLY A 22 -11.72 15.69 -8.34
N VAL A 23 -10.68 16.28 -8.90
CA VAL A 23 -10.60 16.58 -10.35
C VAL A 23 -10.66 15.29 -11.17
N ILE A 24 -9.91 14.24 -10.75
CA ILE A 24 -9.92 12.95 -11.46
C ILE A 24 -11.35 12.38 -11.54
N PHE A 25 -12.05 12.33 -10.41
CA PHE A 25 -13.42 11.78 -10.41
C PHE A 25 -14.40 12.70 -11.13
N LEU A 26 -14.28 14.04 -10.99
CA LEU A 26 -15.13 14.98 -11.71
C LEU A 26 -15.00 14.79 -13.23
N VAL A 27 -13.77 14.72 -13.73
CA VAL A 27 -13.51 14.48 -15.15
C VAL A 27 -14.05 13.10 -15.56
N GLY A 28 -13.82 12.08 -14.74
CA GLY A 28 -14.33 10.73 -15.00
C GLY A 28 -15.85 10.68 -15.11
N PHE A 29 -16.57 11.40 -14.25
CA PHE A 29 -18.04 11.48 -14.32
C PHE A 29 -18.49 12.24 -15.56
N LEU A 30 -17.86 13.39 -15.86
CA LEU A 30 -18.23 14.20 -17.02
C LEU A 30 -18.06 13.45 -18.34
N PHE A 31 -17.02 12.63 -18.46
CA PHE A 31 -16.73 11.85 -19.67
C PHE A 31 -17.25 10.41 -19.61
N GLN A 32 -18.00 10.04 -18.56
CA GLN A 32 -18.54 8.69 -18.34
C GLN A 32 -17.45 7.61 -18.33
N GLN A 33 -16.26 7.97 -17.81
CA GLN A 33 -15.08 7.10 -17.74
C GLN A 33 -14.71 6.83 -16.27
N VAL A 34 -15.70 6.49 -15.44
CA VAL A 34 -15.49 6.30 -13.99
C VAL A 34 -14.51 5.15 -13.68
N PRO A 35 -14.52 4.01 -14.43
CA PRO A 35 -13.51 2.98 -14.19
C PRO A 35 -12.08 3.46 -14.42
N ALA A 36 -11.83 4.19 -15.52
CA ALA A 36 -10.50 4.77 -15.81
C ALA A 36 -10.10 5.80 -14.73
N ALA A 37 -11.06 6.64 -14.29
CA ALA A 37 -10.85 7.60 -13.21
C ALA A 37 -10.46 6.89 -11.90
N SER A 38 -11.08 5.74 -11.60
CA SER A 38 -10.74 4.95 -10.40
C SER A 38 -9.30 4.43 -10.43
N ILE A 39 -8.85 3.96 -11.59
CA ILE A 39 -7.45 3.52 -11.78
C ILE A 39 -6.51 4.72 -11.61
N MET A 40 -6.81 5.84 -12.24
CA MET A 40 -6.03 7.07 -12.13
C MET A 40 -5.99 7.58 -10.69
N ALA A 41 -7.15 7.58 -10.01
CA ALA A 41 -7.24 7.99 -8.60
C ALA A 41 -6.40 7.10 -7.68
N SER A 42 -6.22 5.81 -8.00
CA SER A 42 -5.37 4.93 -7.19
C SER A 42 -3.91 5.42 -7.13
N GLY A 43 -3.39 5.94 -8.24
CA GLY A 43 -2.05 6.56 -8.27
C GLY A 43 -1.99 7.82 -7.42
N ALA A 44 -2.99 8.71 -7.57
CA ALA A 44 -3.07 9.95 -6.79
C ALA A 44 -3.20 9.66 -5.29
N LEU A 45 -4.08 8.73 -4.90
CA LEU A 45 -4.29 8.29 -3.51
C LEU A 45 -2.98 7.76 -2.90
N THR A 46 -2.25 6.95 -3.67
CA THR A 46 -0.98 6.37 -3.21
C THR A 46 0.01 7.48 -2.86
N LEU A 47 0.18 8.47 -3.74
CA LEU A 47 1.08 9.59 -3.47
C LEU A 47 0.58 10.46 -2.31
N ALA A 48 -0.73 10.63 -2.17
CA ALA A 48 -1.31 11.36 -1.04
C ALA A 48 -0.90 10.71 0.30
N PHE A 49 -0.91 9.38 0.40
CA PHE A 49 -0.47 8.67 1.61
C PHE A 49 1.02 8.87 1.94
N GLY A 50 1.83 9.26 0.97
CA GLY A 50 3.26 9.50 1.15
C GLY A 50 3.69 10.96 1.08
N ALA A 51 2.74 11.89 1.04
CA ALA A 51 3.03 13.31 0.77
C ALA A 51 3.96 13.95 1.82
N ASN A 52 4.01 13.42 3.05
CA ASN A 52 4.89 13.92 4.12
C ASN A 52 6.29 13.28 4.11
N LYS A 53 6.56 12.36 3.18
CA LYS A 53 7.82 11.60 3.19
C LYS A 53 8.86 12.23 2.29
N THR A 54 10.13 12.01 2.66
CA THR A 54 11.28 12.47 1.88
C THR A 54 12.28 11.34 1.70
N TRP A 55 13.04 11.38 0.63
CA TRP A 55 14.18 10.49 0.39
C TRP A 55 15.43 11.38 0.24
N GLU A 56 16.34 11.22 1.18
CA GLU A 56 17.55 12.06 1.29
C GLU A 56 17.19 13.56 1.33
N GLY A 57 16.07 13.88 1.98
CA GLY A 57 15.60 15.28 2.11
C GLY A 57 14.70 15.76 0.96
N SER A 58 14.61 15.00 -0.12
CA SER A 58 13.77 15.36 -1.28
C SER A 58 12.45 14.59 -1.30
N SER A 59 11.35 15.32 -1.20
CA SER A 59 10.01 14.75 -1.44
C SER A 59 9.77 14.53 -2.92
N PHE A 60 10.32 15.40 -3.79
CA PHE A 60 10.14 15.28 -5.24
C PHE A 60 10.69 13.96 -5.77
N SER A 61 11.95 13.62 -5.44
CA SER A 61 12.59 12.36 -5.86
C SER A 61 11.78 11.15 -5.39
N LEU A 62 11.32 11.18 -4.12
CA LEU A 62 10.51 10.09 -3.57
C LEU A 62 9.20 9.91 -4.34
N LEU A 63 8.44 10.99 -4.51
CA LEU A 63 7.11 10.92 -5.14
C LEU A 63 7.20 10.59 -6.63
N LEU A 64 8.17 11.17 -7.34
CA LEU A 64 8.39 10.86 -8.76
C LEU A 64 8.75 9.39 -8.95
N THR A 65 9.72 8.90 -8.17
CA THR A 65 10.15 7.50 -8.24
C THR A 65 8.99 6.56 -7.86
N THR A 66 8.19 6.95 -6.85
CA THR A 66 6.99 6.18 -6.49
C THR A 66 6.02 6.12 -7.66
N SER A 67 5.73 7.26 -8.31
CA SER A 67 4.78 7.32 -9.42
C SER A 67 5.23 6.45 -10.61
N LEU A 68 6.51 6.54 -10.98
CA LEU A 68 7.07 5.74 -12.08
C LEU A 68 7.01 4.23 -11.74
N GLY A 69 7.37 3.89 -10.52
CA GLY A 69 7.31 2.50 -10.06
C GLY A 69 5.90 1.96 -9.94
N LEU A 70 4.91 2.80 -9.58
CA LEU A 70 3.49 2.41 -9.60
C LEU A 70 3.04 2.05 -11.01
N ALA A 71 3.39 2.89 -12.00
CA ALA A 71 3.08 2.64 -13.41
C ALA A 71 3.71 1.32 -13.88
N PHE A 72 5.00 1.13 -13.61
CA PHE A 72 5.73 -0.08 -13.97
C PHE A 72 5.14 -1.33 -13.28
N SER A 73 4.87 -1.25 -11.97
CA SER A 73 4.32 -2.36 -11.20
C SER A 73 2.90 -2.71 -11.65
N SER A 74 2.10 -1.71 -12.02
CA SER A 74 0.76 -1.94 -12.57
C SER A 74 0.83 -2.65 -13.92
N TRP A 75 1.72 -2.22 -14.79
CA TRP A 75 1.96 -2.86 -16.10
C TRP A 75 2.38 -4.33 -15.91
N LEU A 76 3.40 -4.54 -15.08
CA LEU A 76 3.95 -5.88 -14.82
C LEU A 76 2.90 -6.79 -14.18
N GLY A 77 2.13 -6.26 -13.22
CA GLY A 77 1.06 -7.01 -12.56
C GLY A 77 0.01 -7.50 -13.55
N CYS A 78 -0.51 -6.59 -14.41
CA CYS A 78 -1.49 -6.94 -15.44
C CYS A 78 -1.00 -8.06 -16.36
N LEU A 79 0.25 -8.01 -16.78
CA LEU A 79 0.81 -9.01 -17.69
C LEU A 79 1.03 -10.36 -17.01
N THR A 80 1.64 -10.35 -15.82
CA THR A 80 1.95 -11.59 -15.10
C THR A 80 0.69 -12.24 -14.51
N GLY A 81 -0.35 -11.46 -14.22
CA GLY A 81 -1.62 -11.98 -13.70
C GLY A 81 -2.32 -13.00 -14.62
N ASN A 82 -1.99 -13.00 -15.91
CA ASN A 82 -2.50 -14.00 -16.86
C ASN A 82 -1.90 -15.40 -16.62
N VAL A 83 -0.77 -15.49 -15.90
CA VAL A 83 -0.06 -16.75 -15.62
C VAL A 83 0.19 -16.80 -14.12
N MET A 84 -0.71 -17.45 -13.38
CA MET A 84 -0.72 -17.45 -11.91
C MET A 84 0.65 -17.81 -11.28
N PRO A 85 1.37 -18.86 -11.73
CA PRO A 85 2.68 -19.14 -11.15
C PRO A 85 3.69 -17.99 -11.32
N LEU A 86 3.66 -17.30 -12.47
CA LEU A 86 4.52 -16.15 -12.72
C LEU A 86 4.14 -14.98 -11.83
N TYR A 87 2.83 -14.72 -11.69
CA TYR A 87 2.30 -13.68 -10.80
C TYR A 87 2.78 -13.91 -9.35
N ILE A 88 2.65 -15.14 -8.85
CA ILE A 88 3.09 -15.50 -7.49
C ILE A 88 4.61 -15.33 -7.37
N ALA A 89 5.39 -15.79 -8.35
CA ALA A 89 6.86 -15.70 -8.29
C ALA A 89 7.33 -14.25 -8.21
N VAL A 90 6.75 -13.37 -9.02
CA VAL A 90 7.10 -11.94 -8.99
C VAL A 90 6.60 -11.28 -7.69
N ALA A 91 5.40 -11.64 -7.18
CA ALA A 91 4.91 -11.15 -5.88
C ALA A 91 5.86 -11.53 -4.75
N MET A 92 6.40 -12.76 -4.78
CA MET A 92 7.42 -13.21 -3.82
C MET A 92 8.66 -12.30 -3.88
N LEU A 93 9.15 -11.99 -5.09
CA LEU A 93 10.31 -11.09 -5.23
C LEU A 93 10.03 -9.71 -4.62
N TYR A 94 8.84 -9.14 -4.88
CA TYR A 94 8.42 -7.88 -4.26
C TYR A 94 8.45 -7.99 -2.72
N ALA A 95 7.91 -9.07 -2.16
CA ALA A 95 7.89 -9.28 -0.70
C ALA A 95 9.31 -9.40 -0.12
N GLY A 96 10.19 -10.14 -0.80
CA GLY A 96 11.58 -10.28 -0.37
C GLY A 96 12.34 -8.96 -0.37
N VAL A 97 12.24 -8.20 -1.47
CA VAL A 97 12.90 -6.89 -1.59
C VAL A 97 12.31 -5.90 -0.56
N TYR A 98 10.99 -5.91 -0.37
CA TYR A 98 10.30 -5.07 0.62
C TYR A 98 10.88 -5.31 2.03
N VAL A 99 11.03 -6.57 2.45
CA VAL A 99 11.54 -6.91 3.78
C VAL A 99 13.03 -6.55 3.89
N ALA A 100 13.81 -6.78 2.83
CA ALA A 100 15.23 -6.37 2.81
C ALA A 100 15.37 -4.86 3.03
N MET A 101 14.53 -4.06 2.36
CA MET A 101 14.54 -2.59 2.45
C MET A 101 14.07 -2.06 3.81
N ALA A 102 13.17 -2.75 4.48
CA ALA A 102 12.65 -2.34 5.79
C ALA A 102 13.76 -2.14 6.84
N ASN A 103 14.92 -2.78 6.65
CA ASN A 103 16.05 -2.70 7.56
C ASN A 103 17.11 -1.66 7.15
N ILE A 104 16.89 -0.97 6.04
CA ILE A 104 17.89 -0.09 5.43
C ILE A 104 17.41 1.35 5.37
N ASP A 105 16.25 1.57 4.75
CA ASP A 105 15.73 2.91 4.53
C ASP A 105 14.20 2.89 4.57
N SER A 106 13.61 3.73 5.42
CA SER A 106 12.17 3.77 5.65
C SER A 106 11.39 4.34 4.45
N SER A 107 12.01 5.21 3.68
CA SER A 107 11.35 5.83 2.51
C SER A 107 11.35 4.88 1.32
N ALA A 108 12.48 4.23 1.05
CA ALA A 108 12.56 3.18 0.02
C ALA A 108 11.67 2.01 0.37
N TRP A 109 11.61 1.61 1.65
CA TRP A 109 10.69 0.58 2.14
C TRP A 109 9.23 0.98 1.85
N TRP A 110 8.86 2.24 2.11
CA TRP A 110 7.51 2.72 1.81
C TRP A 110 7.22 2.71 0.31
N MET A 111 8.16 3.16 -0.53
CA MET A 111 8.01 3.10 -2.00
C MET A 111 7.74 1.66 -2.48
N LEU A 112 8.56 0.72 -2.00
CA LEU A 112 8.42 -0.69 -2.38
C LEU A 112 7.09 -1.29 -1.93
N LEU A 113 6.58 -0.87 -0.77
CA LEU A 113 5.24 -1.25 -0.33
C LEU A 113 4.19 -0.82 -1.35
N GLN A 114 4.27 0.44 -1.82
CA GLN A 114 3.30 0.97 -2.78
C GLN A 114 3.40 0.25 -4.13
N TRP A 115 4.62 -0.01 -4.60
CA TRP A 115 4.85 -0.77 -5.84
C TRP A 115 4.30 -2.20 -5.72
N SER A 116 4.51 -2.85 -4.57
CA SER A 116 3.98 -4.20 -4.29
C SER A 116 2.45 -4.20 -4.32
N ILE A 117 1.82 -3.18 -3.72
CA ILE A 117 0.36 -3.04 -3.73
C ILE A 117 -0.15 -2.86 -5.16
N ALA A 118 0.46 -1.96 -5.93
CA ALA A 118 0.08 -1.72 -7.33
C ALA A 118 0.20 -3.00 -8.16
N TYR A 119 1.29 -3.76 -7.95
CA TYR A 119 1.52 -5.04 -8.58
C TYR A 119 0.40 -6.05 -8.26
N LEU A 120 0.12 -6.25 -6.95
CA LEU A 120 -0.87 -7.23 -6.49
C LEU A 120 -2.28 -6.89 -7.00
N VAL A 121 -2.67 -5.62 -6.93
CA VAL A 121 -3.98 -5.16 -7.40
C VAL A 121 -4.08 -5.36 -8.92
N SER A 122 -3.07 -4.92 -9.67
CA SER A 122 -3.11 -4.97 -11.14
C SER A 122 -3.07 -6.40 -11.68
N GLY A 123 -2.41 -7.32 -10.99
CA GLY A 123 -2.40 -8.73 -11.37
C GLY A 123 -3.74 -9.41 -11.17
N TYR A 124 -4.53 -8.96 -10.21
CA TYR A 124 -5.91 -9.43 -10.05
C TYR A 124 -6.79 -9.00 -11.25
N TYR A 125 -6.50 -7.83 -11.84
CA TYR A 125 -7.18 -7.31 -13.02
C TYR A 125 -6.30 -7.54 -14.25
N ALA A 126 -5.89 -8.79 -14.47
CA ALA A 126 -5.02 -9.19 -15.60
C ALA A 126 -5.65 -8.87 -16.95
N GLY A 127 -4.80 -8.58 -17.93
CA GLY A 127 -5.29 -8.24 -19.27
C GLY A 127 -4.18 -8.32 -20.32
N ASN A 128 -4.52 -7.94 -21.53
CA ASN A 128 -3.56 -7.93 -22.64
C ASN A 128 -2.58 -6.73 -22.53
N MET A 129 -1.62 -6.67 -23.44
CA MET A 129 -0.57 -5.64 -23.44
C MET A 129 -1.17 -4.21 -23.53
N ALA A 130 -2.21 -4.01 -24.32
CA ALA A 130 -2.83 -2.69 -24.47
C ALA A 130 -3.50 -2.24 -23.17
N TYR A 131 -4.27 -3.14 -22.54
CA TYR A 131 -4.91 -2.87 -21.25
C TYR A 131 -3.85 -2.62 -20.14
N ALA A 132 -2.77 -3.41 -20.13
CA ALA A 132 -1.68 -3.23 -19.17
C ALA A 132 -1.01 -1.86 -19.34
N ALA A 133 -0.78 -1.44 -20.58
CA ALA A 133 -0.20 -0.12 -20.91
C ALA A 133 -1.15 1.02 -20.48
N GLU A 134 -2.44 0.88 -20.78
CA GLU A 134 -3.46 1.87 -20.38
C GLU A 134 -3.51 2.01 -18.85
N ARG A 135 -3.58 0.88 -18.14
CA ARG A 135 -3.62 0.86 -16.67
C ARG A 135 -2.37 1.52 -16.07
N ALA A 136 -1.20 1.21 -16.62
CA ALA A 136 0.07 1.82 -16.20
C ALA A 136 0.06 3.33 -16.42
N ALA A 137 -0.37 3.75 -17.60
CA ALA A 137 -0.44 5.19 -17.96
C ALA A 137 -1.39 5.93 -17.02
N LEU A 138 -2.58 5.38 -16.77
CA LEU A 138 -3.57 5.99 -15.86
C LEU A 138 -3.03 6.07 -14.43
N THR A 139 -2.43 4.99 -13.91
CA THR A 139 -1.87 4.97 -12.55
C THR A 139 -0.74 6.01 -12.43
N GLY A 140 0.18 6.04 -13.41
CA GLY A 140 1.27 7.02 -13.43
C GLY A 140 0.76 8.45 -13.56
N ALA A 141 -0.19 8.69 -14.45
CA ALA A 141 -0.79 10.03 -14.64
C ALA A 141 -1.46 10.52 -13.36
N GLY A 142 -2.14 9.64 -12.63
CA GLY A 142 -2.72 9.98 -11.33
C GLY A 142 -1.68 10.45 -10.32
N GLY A 143 -0.57 9.73 -10.24
CA GLY A 143 0.56 10.11 -9.39
C GLY A 143 1.15 11.46 -9.80
N LEU A 144 1.42 11.64 -11.10
CA LEU A 144 1.96 12.91 -11.62
C LEU A 144 1.00 14.09 -11.39
N LEU A 145 -0.30 13.86 -11.54
CA LEU A 145 -1.30 14.91 -11.26
C LEU A 145 -1.30 15.29 -9.78
N GLN A 146 -1.20 14.30 -8.87
CA GLN A 146 -1.08 14.58 -7.44
C GLN A 146 0.17 15.41 -7.15
N MET A 147 1.31 15.08 -7.78
CA MET A 147 2.54 15.88 -7.67
C MET A 147 2.32 17.31 -8.19
N ALA A 148 1.66 17.45 -9.34
CA ALA A 148 1.39 18.77 -9.93
C ALA A 148 0.59 19.65 -8.94
N PHE A 149 -0.42 19.10 -8.28
CA PHE A 149 -1.18 19.83 -7.27
C PHE A 149 -0.28 20.25 -6.09
N LEU A 150 0.52 19.34 -5.57
CA LEU A 150 1.38 19.62 -4.40
C LEU A 150 2.48 20.65 -4.70
N TYR A 151 3.09 20.60 -5.89
CA TYR A 151 4.24 21.45 -6.22
C TYR A 151 3.87 22.74 -6.96
N LEU A 152 2.91 22.69 -7.86
CA LEU A 152 2.56 23.84 -8.71
C LEU A 152 1.37 24.63 -8.16
N VAL A 153 0.31 23.96 -7.73
CA VAL A 153 -0.91 24.63 -7.27
C VAL A 153 -0.74 25.11 -5.82
N PHE A 154 -0.40 24.20 -4.92
CA PHE A 154 -0.30 24.51 -3.49
C PHE A 154 1.12 24.93 -3.04
N ARG A 155 2.13 24.68 -3.86
CA ARG A 155 3.53 25.02 -3.61
C ARG A 155 3.99 24.58 -2.21
N ARG A 156 3.56 23.36 -1.81
CA ARG A 156 3.83 22.84 -0.45
C ARG A 156 5.31 22.51 -0.24
N PHE A 157 6.03 22.22 -1.32
CA PHE A 157 7.44 21.80 -1.24
C PHE A 157 8.29 22.58 -2.21
N PRO A 158 9.52 22.96 -1.82
CA PRO A 158 10.47 23.53 -2.77
C PRO A 158 10.90 22.45 -3.79
N PHE A 159 11.22 22.88 -4.98
CA PHE A 159 11.70 22.00 -6.05
C PHE A 159 13.05 22.50 -6.53
N HIS A 160 14.03 21.61 -6.57
CA HIS A 160 15.36 21.86 -7.10
C HIS A 160 15.71 20.76 -8.12
N LEU A 161 16.23 21.12 -9.27
CA LEU A 161 16.63 20.17 -10.32
C LEU A 161 17.65 19.14 -9.81
N GLN A 162 18.47 19.51 -8.86
CA GLN A 162 19.44 18.62 -8.22
C GLN A 162 18.78 17.44 -7.46
N ASP A 163 17.49 17.57 -7.16
CA ASP A 163 16.74 16.52 -6.49
C ASP A 163 16.56 15.26 -7.37
N ILE A 164 16.78 15.39 -8.68
CA ILE A 164 16.68 14.27 -9.61
C ILE A 164 18.09 13.68 -9.82
N SER A 165 18.59 12.94 -8.83
CA SER A 165 19.93 12.33 -8.93
C SER A 165 19.85 10.79 -8.94
N PRO A 166 20.39 10.13 -9.98
CA PRO A 166 20.46 8.67 -10.01
C PRO A 166 21.59 8.09 -9.13
N ARG A 167 22.45 8.95 -8.57
CA ARG A 167 23.63 8.53 -7.79
C ARG A 167 23.26 7.75 -6.52
N SER A 168 22.16 8.13 -5.91
CA SER A 168 21.63 7.50 -4.69
C SER A 168 21.26 6.03 -4.90
N TRP A 169 20.78 5.65 -6.08
CA TRP A 169 20.32 4.29 -6.37
C TRP A 169 21.44 3.25 -6.35
N LEU A 170 22.57 3.55 -6.99
CA LEU A 170 23.72 2.64 -7.04
C LEU A 170 24.29 2.43 -5.63
N MET A 171 24.45 3.52 -4.88
CA MET A 171 24.93 3.45 -3.49
C MET A 171 23.96 2.65 -2.62
N PHE A 172 22.66 2.87 -2.77
CA PHE A 172 21.61 2.18 -2.06
C PHE A 172 21.66 0.66 -2.29
N PHE A 173 21.78 0.21 -3.56
CA PHE A 173 21.89 -1.21 -3.89
C PHE A 173 23.13 -1.85 -3.26
N ARG A 174 24.24 -1.15 -3.31
CA ARG A 174 25.51 -1.64 -2.72
C ARG A 174 25.40 -1.83 -1.21
N VAL A 175 24.82 -0.85 -0.51
CA VAL A 175 24.62 -0.90 0.96
C VAL A 175 23.64 -2.03 1.31
N THR A 176 22.56 -2.20 0.54
CA THR A 176 21.57 -3.26 0.74
C THR A 176 22.23 -4.65 0.67
N LEU A 177 22.98 -4.88 -0.40
CA LEU A 177 23.61 -6.18 -0.64
C LEU A 177 24.64 -6.51 0.46
N SER A 178 25.41 -5.52 0.89
CA SER A 178 26.36 -5.68 1.99
C SER A 178 25.66 -6.07 3.29
N LYS A 179 24.62 -5.33 3.67
CA LYS A 179 23.85 -5.62 4.90
C LYS A 179 23.19 -6.99 4.86
N TYR A 180 22.69 -7.40 3.68
CA TYR A 180 22.03 -8.70 3.51
C TYR A 180 23.00 -9.85 3.78
N LYS A 181 24.23 -9.77 3.26
CA LYS A 181 25.23 -10.83 3.40
C LYS A 181 25.64 -11.08 4.85
N HIS A 182 25.64 -10.04 5.69
CA HIS A 182 26.19 -10.12 7.04
C HIS A 182 25.17 -10.30 8.17
N LYS A 183 23.86 -10.24 7.89
CA LYS A 183 22.81 -10.33 8.94
C LYS A 183 21.91 -11.55 8.75
N ILE A 184 22.15 -12.58 9.57
CA ILE A 184 21.38 -13.84 9.58
C ILE A 184 19.88 -13.57 9.77
N HIS A 185 19.52 -12.67 10.69
CA HIS A 185 18.11 -12.31 10.93
C HIS A 185 17.45 -11.82 9.63
N LEU A 186 18.15 -10.98 8.87
CA LEU A 186 17.63 -10.43 7.62
C LEU A 186 17.41 -11.53 6.56
N GLN A 187 18.35 -12.48 6.48
CA GLN A 187 18.22 -13.61 5.54
C GLN A 187 16.98 -14.45 5.85
N TRP A 188 16.74 -14.78 7.14
CA TRP A 188 15.55 -15.51 7.54
C TRP A 188 14.27 -14.69 7.34
N SER A 189 14.31 -13.38 7.60
CA SER A 189 13.16 -12.50 7.37
C SER A 189 12.77 -12.47 5.89
N VAL A 190 13.75 -12.36 5.00
CA VAL A 190 13.51 -12.38 3.54
C VAL A 190 12.97 -13.75 3.13
N PHE A 191 13.59 -14.85 3.59
CA PHE A 191 13.15 -16.21 3.25
C PHE A 191 11.69 -16.43 3.65
N TYR A 192 11.32 -16.06 4.89
CA TYR A 192 9.94 -16.26 5.35
C TYR A 192 8.95 -15.30 4.70
N ALA A 193 9.38 -14.11 4.29
CA ALA A 193 8.52 -13.21 3.49
C ALA A 193 8.21 -13.81 2.12
N LEU A 194 9.23 -14.37 1.45
CA LEU A 194 9.05 -15.08 0.17
C LEU A 194 8.07 -16.25 0.34
N LEU A 195 8.34 -17.09 1.33
CA LEU A 195 7.55 -18.29 1.60
C LEU A 195 6.10 -17.94 1.93
N THR A 196 5.88 -16.97 2.80
CA THR A 196 4.51 -16.61 3.22
C THR A 196 3.74 -15.88 2.12
N MET A 197 4.39 -15.18 1.25
CA MET A 197 3.74 -14.65 0.05
C MET A 197 3.27 -15.77 -0.89
N UNK A 198 4.04 -16.68 -1.03
CA UNK A 198 3.75 -17.75 -1.67
C UNK A 198 2.62 -18.32 -1.21
N LEU A 199 2.65 -18.77 0.00
CA LEU A 199 1.57 -19.47 0.66
C LEU A 199 0.26 -18.68 0.62
N ALA A 200 0.31 -17.39 0.90
CA ALA A 200 -0.88 -16.53 0.93
C ALA A 200 -1.59 -16.49 -0.43
N LEU A 201 -0.84 -16.27 -1.52
CA LEU A 201 -1.43 -16.20 -2.85
C LEU A 201 -1.88 -17.58 -3.38
N SER A 202 -1.14 -18.63 -3.06
CA SER A 202 -1.55 -20.00 -3.40
C SER A 202 -2.83 -20.40 -2.66
N THR A 203 -2.96 -20.02 -1.39
CA THR A 203 -4.18 -20.25 -0.61
C THR A 203 -5.36 -19.49 -1.24
N VAL A 204 -5.15 -18.23 -1.61
CA VAL A 204 -6.16 -17.42 -2.32
C VAL A 204 -6.63 -18.13 -3.59
N GLU A 205 -5.69 -18.67 -4.36
CA GLU A 205 -6.01 -19.37 -5.63
C GLU A 205 -6.75 -20.68 -5.38
N ILE A 206 -6.27 -21.50 -4.44
CA ILE A 206 -6.88 -22.81 -4.12
C ILE A 206 -8.34 -22.62 -3.65
N PHE A 207 -8.58 -21.62 -2.81
CA PHE A 207 -9.91 -21.33 -2.26
C PHE A 207 -10.75 -20.40 -3.15
N GLN A 208 -10.22 -19.99 -4.31
CA GLN A 208 -10.89 -19.10 -5.28
C GLN A 208 -11.46 -17.85 -4.61
N MET A 209 -10.67 -17.24 -3.72
CA MET A 209 -11.12 -16.09 -2.92
C MET A 209 -11.24 -14.84 -3.78
N LYS A 210 -12.43 -14.25 -3.85
CA LYS A 210 -12.65 -12.98 -4.54
C LYS A 210 -11.87 -11.87 -3.86
N ASN A 211 -11.24 -11.02 -4.66
CA ASN A 211 -10.39 -9.91 -4.18
C ASN A 211 -9.26 -10.40 -3.27
N GLY A 212 -8.77 -11.63 -3.49
CA GLY A 212 -7.77 -12.27 -2.63
C GLY A 212 -6.42 -11.56 -2.58
N TYR A 213 -6.13 -10.64 -3.51
CA TYR A 213 -4.93 -9.80 -3.46
C TYR A 213 -4.81 -9.03 -2.12
N TRP A 214 -5.92 -8.80 -1.43
CA TRP A 214 -5.89 -8.16 -0.11
C TRP A 214 -5.12 -8.98 0.94
N ALA A 215 -5.04 -10.30 0.78
CA ALA A 215 -4.24 -11.14 1.68
C ALA A 215 -2.74 -10.83 1.55
N GLY A 216 -2.23 -10.79 0.32
CA GLY A 216 -0.83 -10.40 0.06
C GLY A 216 -0.54 -8.98 0.52
N MET A 217 -1.44 -8.04 0.25
CA MET A 217 -1.31 -6.65 0.72
C MET A 217 -1.27 -6.59 2.25
N THR A 218 -2.16 -7.31 2.95
CA THR A 218 -2.21 -7.30 4.42
C THR A 218 -0.95 -7.92 5.01
N LEU A 219 -0.44 -9.00 4.42
CA LEU A 219 0.84 -9.60 4.81
C LEU A 219 1.93 -8.51 4.84
N LEU A 220 2.08 -7.75 3.76
CA LEU A 220 3.11 -6.69 3.66
C LEU A 220 2.84 -5.53 4.64
N PHE A 221 1.59 -5.10 4.76
CA PHE A 221 1.23 -4.01 5.68
C PHE A 221 1.54 -4.36 7.14
N CYS A 222 1.36 -5.62 7.52
CA CYS A 222 1.50 -6.06 8.91
C CYS A 222 2.93 -6.47 9.27
N LEU A 223 3.68 -7.05 8.32
CA LEU A 223 5.00 -7.59 8.58
C LEU A 223 5.99 -6.49 8.96
N ARG A 224 6.59 -6.63 10.13
CA ARG A 224 7.59 -5.69 10.70
C ARG A 224 8.82 -6.48 11.15
N ASN A 225 9.86 -5.74 11.55
CA ASN A 225 11.15 -6.32 11.94
C ASN A 225 11.09 -7.07 13.27
N ASN A 226 10.04 -6.88 14.07
CA ASN A 226 9.89 -7.57 15.36
C ASN A 226 8.47 -8.07 15.57
N TYR A 227 8.33 -9.06 16.45
CA TYR A 227 7.06 -9.74 16.74
C TYR A 227 6.01 -8.80 17.33
N LYS A 228 6.41 -7.95 18.29
CA LYS A 228 5.49 -7.07 19.01
C LYS A 228 4.80 -6.09 18.05
N ASP A 229 5.58 -5.48 17.15
CA ASP A 229 5.05 -4.53 16.17
C ASP A 229 4.18 -5.24 15.11
N THR A 230 4.60 -6.42 14.64
CA THR A 230 3.81 -7.23 13.71
C THR A 230 2.47 -7.59 14.33
N PHE A 231 2.47 -8.11 15.57
CA PHE A 231 1.26 -8.51 16.28
C PHE A 231 0.29 -7.33 16.48
N SER A 232 0.82 -6.20 16.96
CA SER A 232 0.03 -4.98 17.15
C SER A 232 -0.59 -4.49 15.82
N ARG A 233 0.16 -4.57 14.72
CA ARG A 233 -0.36 -4.18 13.40
C ARG A 233 -1.42 -5.15 12.89
N VAL A 234 -1.24 -6.46 13.10
CA VAL A 234 -2.26 -7.47 12.72
C VAL A 234 -3.56 -7.20 13.49
N GLN A 235 -3.47 -7.00 14.81
CA GLN A 235 -4.65 -6.68 15.61
C GLN A 235 -5.35 -5.41 15.10
N ALA A 236 -4.60 -4.33 14.92
CA ALA A 236 -5.14 -3.05 14.45
C ALA A 236 -5.76 -3.18 13.03
N ARG A 237 -5.13 -4.00 12.17
CA ARG A 237 -5.62 -4.23 10.79
C ARG A 237 -6.92 -5.02 10.78
N VAL A 238 -6.97 -6.14 11.51
CA VAL A 238 -8.15 -7.01 11.55
C VAL A 238 -9.33 -6.29 12.23
N LEU A 239 -9.09 -5.69 13.41
CA LEU A 239 -10.15 -4.97 14.15
C LEU A 239 -10.63 -3.74 13.37
N GLY A 240 -9.70 -2.97 12.80
CA GLY A 240 -10.05 -1.77 12.00
C GLY A 240 -10.86 -2.14 10.76
N THR A 241 -10.48 -3.21 10.07
CA THR A 241 -11.23 -3.70 8.90
C THR A 241 -12.61 -4.20 9.30
N LEU A 242 -12.70 -5.00 10.38
CA LEU A 242 -13.98 -5.54 10.88
C LEU A 242 -14.95 -4.40 11.21
N MET A 243 -14.51 -3.46 12.05
CA MET A 243 -15.38 -2.35 12.49
C MET A 243 -15.80 -1.46 11.31
N ALA A 244 -14.85 -1.17 10.39
CA ALA A 244 -15.14 -0.37 9.20
C ALA A 244 -16.10 -1.09 8.26
N SER A 245 -15.95 -2.42 8.08
CA SER A 245 -16.83 -3.22 7.21
C SER A 245 -18.27 -3.23 7.74
N ILE A 246 -18.44 -3.41 9.05
CA ILE A 246 -19.77 -3.38 9.68
C ILE A 246 -20.40 -1.99 9.50
N LEU A 247 -19.65 -0.93 9.80
CA LEU A 247 -20.14 0.43 9.67
C LEU A 247 -20.48 0.77 8.22
N ALA A 248 -19.61 0.41 7.28
CA ALA A 248 -19.84 0.67 5.86
C ALA A 248 -21.07 -0.06 5.33
N ALA A 249 -21.20 -1.36 5.68
CA ALA A 249 -22.38 -2.15 5.28
C ALA A 249 -23.67 -1.51 5.80
N THR A 250 -23.67 -1.11 7.08
CA THR A 250 -24.82 -0.43 7.70
C THR A 250 -25.12 0.89 6.99
N LEU A 251 -24.11 1.74 6.81
CA LEU A 251 -24.33 3.06 6.19
C LEU A 251 -24.81 2.94 4.73
N VAL A 252 -24.21 2.04 3.95
CA VAL A 252 -24.59 1.84 2.54
C VAL A 252 -26.01 1.25 2.45
N SER A 253 -26.44 0.39 3.39
CA SER A 253 -27.80 -0.18 3.37
C SER A 253 -28.89 0.89 3.63
N TYR A 254 -28.56 1.97 4.36
CA TYR A 254 -29.53 3.05 4.63
C TYR A 254 -29.42 4.22 3.66
N TRP A 255 -28.22 4.52 3.16
CA TRP A 255 -27.96 5.70 2.32
C TRP A 255 -27.26 5.31 1.02
N HIS A 256 -28.02 5.18 -0.06
CA HIS A 256 -27.53 4.77 -1.39
C HIS A 256 -27.22 5.94 -2.32
N SER A 257 -27.44 7.19 -1.88
CA SER A 257 -27.28 8.34 -2.79
C SER A 257 -25.81 8.48 -3.23
N PRO A 258 -25.55 8.68 -4.53
CA PRO A 258 -24.19 8.88 -5.02
C PRO A 258 -23.44 10.02 -4.31
N LEU A 259 -24.16 11.10 -4.01
CA LEU A 259 -23.59 12.25 -3.29
C LEU A 259 -23.06 11.83 -1.91
N PHE A 260 -23.88 11.08 -1.15
CA PHE A 260 -23.48 10.58 0.18
C PHE A 260 -22.22 9.72 0.08
N LEU A 261 -22.18 8.79 -0.89
CA LEU A 261 -21.04 7.88 -1.07
C LEU A 261 -19.74 8.62 -1.41
N VAL A 262 -19.83 9.62 -2.31
CA VAL A 262 -18.68 10.44 -2.72
C VAL A 262 -18.22 11.32 -1.55
N CYS A 263 -19.14 11.97 -0.84
CA CYS A 263 -18.78 12.80 0.32
C CYS A 263 -18.12 11.95 1.42
N SER A 264 -18.65 10.75 1.68
CA SER A 264 -18.11 9.81 2.65
C SER A 264 -16.72 9.31 2.24
N PHE A 265 -16.50 9.01 0.94
CA PHE A 265 -15.20 8.64 0.39
C PHE A 265 -14.18 9.77 0.63
N ILE A 266 -14.54 11.02 0.29
CA ILE A 266 -13.64 12.19 0.45
C ILE A 266 -13.30 12.40 1.94
N PHE A 267 -14.31 12.36 2.81
CA PHE A 267 -14.14 12.55 4.26
C PHE A 267 -13.23 11.47 4.85
N CYS A 268 -13.51 10.20 4.53
CA CYS A 268 -12.70 9.07 5.03
C CYS A 268 -11.28 9.12 4.48
N GLY A 269 -11.12 9.51 3.21
CA GLY A 269 -9.82 9.72 2.59
C GLY A 269 -9.00 10.78 3.31
N TYR A 270 -9.62 11.92 3.61
CA TYR A 270 -8.97 13.01 4.34
C TYR A 270 -8.42 12.55 5.69
N ILE A 271 -9.24 11.83 6.46
CA ILE A 271 -8.81 11.31 7.77
C ILE A 271 -7.70 10.26 7.59
N ALA A 272 -7.86 9.36 6.62
CA ALA A 272 -6.85 8.33 6.34
C ALA A 272 -5.49 8.96 5.98
N PHE A 273 -5.47 10.02 5.15
CA PHE A 273 -4.22 10.74 4.83
C PHE A 273 -3.59 11.33 6.10
N THR A 274 -4.37 12.09 6.87
CA THR A 274 -3.89 12.75 8.09
C THR A 274 -3.25 11.73 9.06
N PHE A 275 -3.90 10.59 9.26
CA PHE A 275 -3.39 9.56 10.17
C PHE A 275 -2.28 8.70 9.56
N SER A 276 -2.14 8.66 8.22
CA SER A 276 -1.00 7.99 7.59
C SER A 276 0.32 8.73 7.88
N TYR A 277 0.25 10.04 8.10
CA TYR A 277 1.42 10.87 8.38
C TYR A 277 1.87 10.78 9.84
N SER A 278 0.95 10.50 10.74
CA SER A 278 1.17 10.53 12.18
C SER A 278 2.13 9.43 12.66
N LEU A 279 3.05 9.80 13.53
CA LEU A 279 3.97 8.87 14.18
C LEU A 279 3.38 8.24 15.46
N ILE A 280 2.15 8.59 15.83
CA ILE A 280 1.48 8.06 17.03
C ILE A 280 1.18 6.56 16.82
N SER A 281 1.52 5.74 17.79
CA SER A 281 1.40 4.28 17.70
C SER A 281 -0.04 3.79 17.43
N LYS A 282 -1.03 4.50 17.98
CA LYS A 282 -2.45 4.16 17.78
C LYS A 282 -3.01 4.66 16.44
N SER A 283 -2.27 5.47 15.69
CA SER A 283 -2.70 6.03 14.40
C SER A 283 -2.97 4.93 13.35
N TYR A 284 -2.27 3.81 13.44
CA TYR A 284 -2.42 2.73 12.46
C TYR A 284 -3.81 2.09 12.51
N PHE A 285 -4.44 1.95 13.68
CA PHE A 285 -5.82 1.47 13.78
C PHE A 285 -6.78 2.46 13.09
N VAL A 286 -6.66 3.76 13.43
CA VAL A 286 -7.50 4.81 12.83
C VAL A 286 -7.30 4.85 11.30
N PHE A 287 -6.05 4.80 10.86
CA PHE A 287 -5.70 4.74 9.44
C PHE A 287 -6.40 3.55 8.77
N THR A 288 -6.30 2.35 9.35
CA THR A 288 -6.89 1.12 8.78
C THR A 288 -8.41 1.22 8.70
N PHE A 289 -9.03 1.74 9.76
CA PHE A 289 -10.48 1.92 9.83
C PHE A 289 -10.96 2.84 8.69
N PHE A 290 -10.35 4.03 8.59
CA PHE A 290 -10.79 5.02 7.59
C PHE A 290 -10.40 4.64 6.15
N VAL A 291 -9.24 4.00 5.94
CA VAL A 291 -8.89 3.52 4.59
C VAL A 291 -9.82 2.39 4.13
N THR A 292 -10.30 1.56 5.06
CA THR A 292 -11.27 0.51 4.72
C THR A 292 -12.62 1.14 4.33
N LEU A 293 -13.11 2.09 5.13
CA LEU A 293 -14.33 2.84 4.79
C LEU A 293 -14.21 3.52 3.42
N MET A 294 -13.09 4.22 3.21
CA MET A 294 -12.81 4.92 1.95
C MET A 294 -12.91 3.97 0.74
N VAL A 295 -12.27 2.80 0.83
CA VAL A 295 -12.27 1.82 -0.27
C VAL A 295 -13.69 1.27 -0.50
N ILE A 296 -14.44 0.95 0.56
CA ILE A 296 -15.80 0.42 0.43
C ILE A 296 -16.71 1.49 -0.21
N PHE A 297 -16.67 2.74 0.27
CA PHE A 297 -17.48 3.83 -0.32
C PHE A 297 -17.09 4.08 -1.78
N MET A 298 -15.80 4.00 -2.12
CA MET A 298 -15.34 4.14 -3.51
C MET A 298 -15.95 3.04 -4.39
N ILE A 299 -15.85 1.78 -3.97
CA ILE A 299 -16.37 0.63 -4.73
C ILE A 299 -17.90 0.74 -4.86
N SER A 300 -18.59 1.14 -3.78
CA SER A 300 -20.04 1.31 -3.78
C SER A 300 -20.48 2.45 -4.72
N SER A 301 -19.69 3.54 -4.79
CA SER A 301 -20.00 4.66 -5.70
C SER A 301 -19.83 4.27 -7.18
N LEU A 302 -19.13 3.19 -7.48
CA LEU A 302 -18.97 2.65 -8.84
C LEU A 302 -20.15 1.75 -9.25
N GLY A 303 -21.20 1.64 -8.42
CA GLY A 303 -22.38 0.85 -8.72
C GLY A 303 -22.25 -0.64 -8.41
N VAL A 304 -21.23 -1.04 -7.65
CA VAL A 304 -21.10 -2.44 -7.19
C VAL A 304 -22.12 -2.66 -6.05
N THR A 305 -23.18 -3.37 -6.35
CA THR A 305 -24.34 -3.51 -5.47
C THR A 305 -24.18 -4.49 -4.31
N GLN A 306 -23.13 -5.35 -4.35
CA GLN A 306 -22.90 -6.39 -3.31
C GLN A 306 -21.86 -5.93 -2.30
N THR A 307 -22.11 -4.82 -1.62
CA THR A 307 -21.19 -4.24 -0.63
C THR A 307 -20.87 -5.22 0.52
N ASP A 308 -21.88 -5.99 0.95
CA ASP A 308 -21.70 -6.98 2.04
C ASP A 308 -20.70 -8.06 1.65
N ALA A 309 -20.78 -8.54 0.41
CA ALA A 309 -19.84 -9.55 -0.10
C ALA A 309 -18.41 -8.98 -0.18
N VAL A 310 -18.27 -7.73 -0.64
CA VAL A 310 -16.95 -7.05 -0.69
C VAL A 310 -16.36 -6.91 0.71
N ALA A 311 -17.18 -6.50 1.68
CA ALA A 311 -16.76 -6.33 3.08
C ALA A 311 -16.31 -7.67 3.70
N THR A 312 -17.07 -8.75 3.46
CA THR A 312 -16.76 -10.10 3.97
C THR A 312 -15.46 -10.62 3.36
N HIS A 313 -15.32 -10.59 2.03
CA HIS A 313 -14.11 -11.04 1.34
C HIS A 313 -12.86 -10.24 1.79
N ARG A 314 -13.04 -8.94 2.04
CA ARG A 314 -11.95 -8.09 2.55
C ARG A 314 -11.52 -8.51 3.96
N LEU A 315 -12.47 -8.84 4.83
CA LEU A 315 -12.17 -9.27 6.19
C LEU A 315 -11.46 -10.63 6.18
N GLU A 316 -11.96 -11.60 5.40
CA GLU A 316 -11.33 -12.92 5.26
C GLU A 316 -9.88 -12.82 4.77
N ALA A 317 -9.66 -12.07 3.68
CA ALA A 317 -8.33 -11.87 3.12
C ALA A 317 -7.41 -11.13 4.11
N THR A 318 -7.95 -10.17 4.88
CA THR A 318 -7.20 -9.44 5.91
C THR A 318 -6.79 -10.38 7.05
N ALA A 319 -7.69 -11.22 7.53
CA ALA A 319 -7.38 -12.18 8.60
C ALA A 319 -6.31 -13.18 8.15
N MET A 320 -6.46 -13.70 6.94
CA MET A 320 -5.50 -14.63 6.34
C MET A 320 -4.11 -14.00 6.18
N GLY A 321 -4.04 -12.80 5.59
CA GLY A 321 -2.77 -12.08 5.41
C GLY A 321 -2.10 -11.77 6.75
N GLY A 322 -2.89 -11.43 7.76
CA GLY A 322 -2.41 -11.23 9.14
C GLY A 322 -1.84 -12.50 9.75
N ALA A 323 -2.51 -13.64 9.56
CA ALA A 323 -2.04 -14.93 10.05
C ALA A 323 -0.69 -15.30 9.42
N PHE A 324 -0.54 -15.09 8.10
CA PHE A 324 0.74 -15.34 7.41
C PHE A 324 1.84 -14.37 7.87
N ALA A 325 1.51 -13.12 8.20
CA ALA A 325 2.49 -12.17 8.74
C ALA A 325 3.00 -12.62 10.13
N LEU A 326 2.09 -13.11 10.98
CA LEU A 326 2.46 -13.66 12.30
C LEU A 326 3.31 -14.92 12.14
N PHE A 327 2.96 -15.80 11.23
CA PHE A 327 3.74 -17.00 10.94
C PHE A 327 5.16 -16.63 10.48
N ALA A 328 5.29 -15.68 9.55
CA ALA A 328 6.60 -15.23 9.03
C ALA A 328 7.51 -14.74 10.16
N ILE A 329 7.00 -13.85 11.03
CA ILE A 329 7.83 -13.26 12.09
C ILE A 329 8.16 -14.28 13.20
N LEU A 330 7.22 -15.20 13.52
CA LEU A 330 7.48 -16.27 14.50
C LEU A 330 8.59 -17.21 14.00
N MET A 331 8.50 -17.65 12.75
CA MET A 331 9.52 -18.53 12.15
C MET A 331 10.87 -17.83 12.06
N THR A 332 10.89 -16.59 11.63
CA THR A 332 12.13 -15.78 11.60
C THR A 332 12.79 -15.75 12.98
N ARG A 333 12.00 -15.49 14.03
CA ARG A 333 12.50 -15.42 15.41
C ARG A 333 13.06 -16.76 15.88
N LEU A 334 12.34 -17.85 15.63
CA LEU A 334 12.74 -19.20 16.05
C LEU A 334 14.06 -19.63 15.39
N PHE A 335 14.15 -19.46 14.08
CA PHE A 335 15.33 -19.91 13.34
C PHE A 335 16.56 -19.02 13.59
N THR A 336 16.36 -17.72 13.76
CA THR A 336 17.46 -16.82 14.15
C THR A 336 18.04 -17.23 15.52
N ARG A 337 17.18 -17.48 16.51
CA ARG A 337 17.61 -17.91 17.85
C ARG A 337 18.37 -19.25 17.80
N ARG A 338 17.86 -20.24 17.07
CA ARG A 338 18.52 -21.54 16.93
C ARG A 338 19.94 -21.42 16.35
N GLN A 339 20.10 -20.56 15.34
CA GLN A 339 21.41 -20.39 14.71
C GLN A 339 22.42 -19.66 15.62
N ILE A 340 21.95 -18.68 16.40
CA ILE A 340 22.83 -17.98 17.36
C ILE A 340 23.35 -18.96 18.41
N VAL A 341 22.44 -19.75 19.01
CA VAL A 341 22.81 -20.76 20.01
C VAL A 341 23.81 -21.77 19.42
N ARG A 342 23.55 -22.26 18.20
CA ARG A 342 24.44 -23.24 17.54
C ARG A 342 25.84 -22.67 17.23
N LYS A 343 25.94 -21.36 16.97
CA LYS A 343 27.24 -20.70 16.74
C LYS A 343 28.02 -20.51 18.06
N SER A 344 27.31 -20.21 19.15
CA SER A 344 27.93 -20.02 20.47
C SER A 344 28.36 -21.35 21.14
N SER A 345 27.80 -22.49 20.67
CA SER A 345 28.14 -23.82 21.22
C SER A 345 29.25 -24.53 20.44
N LYS A 346 29.77 -23.91 19.38
CA LYS A 346 30.97 -24.45 18.70
C LYS A 346 32.24 -23.88 19.39
N PRO A 347 33.16 -24.74 19.87
CA PRO A 347 34.40 -24.30 20.50
C PRO A 347 35.32 -23.53 19.56
#